data_0f7f34a4f095780b0f4cd88abece2a63
#
_entry.id   0f7f34a4f095780b0f4cd88abece2a63
#
_cell.length_a   1.000
_cell.length_b   1.000
_cell.length_c   1.000
_cell.angle_alpha   90.00
_cell.angle_beta   90.00
_cell.angle_gamma   90.00
#
_symmetry.space_group_name_H-M   'P 1'
#
loop_
_entity.id
_entity.type
_entity.pdbx_description
1 polymer ?
#
loop_
_entity_poly.entity_id
_entity_poly.type
_entity_poly.pdbx_seq_one_letter_code
_entity_poly.pdbx_strand_id
1 'polypeptide(L)'
;MELYDQDGKKNRVLLIDVNCKHSSTGKIVYELFDRIRRDGRSAAVCYGRGERIKEQGIYKFGIDWETNVHALLTRITGLNGCFSAFSTRRLIRYIEEYQPDMIHIHELHAYFVNLKPLLRYIKKKRIPVVWTFHCEYMYTGKCGHAYECLGFQKSCGNCPSVHDYPKSLFLDQTKRMLHWKKELLSDMDLHIVTPSKWLANRVQMSFLKDKQISVIHNGIDTSVFHPVDACDLREQLNIPKDYKVVLAIAPDIMSEQKGGKWVLQLAELMKDEKVMFVLVGA
;
A
#
# COMPACT_ATOMS: atom_id res chain seq x y z
N MET A 1 -21.17 23.47 1.20
CA MET A 1 -21.16 23.75 2.65
C MET A 1 -19.76 23.40 3.16
N GLU A 2 -18.98 24.42 3.51
CA GLU A 2 -17.64 24.23 4.06
C GLU A 2 -17.81 23.77 5.51
N LEU A 3 -17.29 22.59 5.83
CA LEU A 3 -17.37 22.04 7.18
C LEU A 3 -16.13 22.48 7.97
N TYR A 4 -16.38 23.15 9.07
CA TYR A 4 -15.37 23.59 10.02
C TYR A 4 -15.37 22.63 11.21
N ASP A 5 -14.22 22.49 11.89
CA ASP A 5 -14.18 21.83 13.20
C ASP A 5 -14.84 22.72 14.30
N GLN A 6 -14.87 22.22 15.54
CA GLN A 6 -15.45 22.94 16.67
C GLN A 6 -14.74 24.30 16.95
N ASP A 7 -13.51 24.47 16.43
CA ASP A 7 -12.70 25.69 16.53
C ASP A 7 -12.77 26.57 15.26
N GLY A 8 -13.65 26.25 14.30
CA GLY A 8 -13.81 26.99 13.04
C GLY A 8 -12.71 26.72 11.99
N LYS A 9 -11.86 25.71 12.19
CA LYS A 9 -10.84 25.31 11.21
C LYS A 9 -11.38 24.33 10.20
N LYS A 10 -10.98 24.50 8.94
CA LYS A 10 -11.24 23.54 7.87
C LYS A 10 -10.35 22.31 8.06
N ASN A 11 -10.90 21.19 8.53
CA ASN A 11 -10.18 19.92 8.62
C ASN A 11 -10.22 19.20 7.25
N ARG A 12 -9.32 19.57 6.35
CA ARG A 12 -9.19 18.98 5.00
C ARG A 12 -8.15 17.89 4.99
N VAL A 13 -8.57 16.65 4.76
CA VAL A 13 -7.70 15.48 4.65
C VAL A 13 -7.55 15.11 3.18
N LEU A 14 -6.31 14.97 2.70
CA LEU A 14 -6.02 14.42 1.39
C LEU A 14 -5.42 13.02 1.53
N LEU A 15 -6.12 12.02 1.00
CA LEU A 15 -5.62 10.66 0.92
C LEU A 15 -4.90 10.44 -0.41
N ILE A 16 -3.75 9.75 -0.39
CA ILE A 16 -2.98 9.45 -1.60
C ILE A 16 -2.65 7.95 -1.63
N ASP A 17 -3.02 7.28 -2.73
CA ASP A 17 -2.74 5.85 -2.93
C ASP A 17 -2.45 5.52 -4.40
N VAL A 18 -2.02 4.29 -4.63
CA VAL A 18 -1.87 3.74 -5.99
C VAL A 18 -3.22 3.59 -6.70
N ASN A 19 -4.24 3.14 -6.00
CA ASN A 19 -5.60 2.91 -6.51
C ASN A 19 -6.66 3.54 -5.61
N CYS A 20 -7.93 3.57 -6.10
CA CYS A 20 -9.08 3.93 -5.29
C CYS A 20 -10.24 2.97 -5.61
N LYS A 21 -10.98 2.53 -4.58
CA LYS A 21 -12.07 1.53 -4.63
C LYS A 21 -11.64 0.11 -5.01
N HIS A 22 -10.60 -0.04 -5.81
CA HIS A 22 -10.08 -1.33 -6.27
C HIS A 22 -8.78 -1.66 -5.54
N SER A 23 -8.39 -2.94 -5.53
CA SER A 23 -7.29 -3.50 -4.74
C SER A 23 -7.53 -3.43 -3.22
N SER A 24 -6.66 -4.07 -2.44
CA SER A 24 -6.75 -4.08 -0.97
C SER A 24 -6.60 -2.68 -0.37
N THR A 25 -5.56 -1.94 -0.78
CA THR A 25 -5.28 -0.59 -0.27
C THR A 25 -6.28 0.43 -0.77
N GLY A 26 -6.68 0.34 -2.05
CA GLY A 26 -7.66 1.24 -2.64
C GLY A 26 -9.06 1.15 -2.01
N LYS A 27 -9.47 -0.03 -1.49
CA LYS A 27 -10.69 -0.19 -0.69
C LYS A 27 -10.54 0.53 0.66
N ILE A 28 -9.43 0.30 1.36
CA ILE A 28 -9.14 0.96 2.66
C ILE A 28 -9.18 2.48 2.51
N VAL A 29 -8.52 3.02 1.48
CA VAL A 29 -8.49 4.46 1.21
C VAL A 29 -9.89 5.01 0.93
N TYR A 30 -10.70 4.28 0.15
CA TYR A 30 -12.07 4.71 -0.13
C TYR A 30 -12.97 4.66 1.11
N GLU A 31 -12.86 3.63 1.93
CA GLU A 31 -13.60 3.51 3.19
C GLU A 31 -13.22 4.62 4.18
N LEU A 32 -11.94 4.96 4.29
CA LEU A 32 -11.47 6.09 5.09
C LEU A 32 -12.01 7.42 4.55
N PHE A 33 -11.96 7.63 3.23
CA PHE A 33 -12.52 8.82 2.59
C PHE A 33 -14.00 8.98 2.89
N ASP A 34 -14.79 7.92 2.70
CA ASP A 34 -16.22 7.92 2.97
C ASP A 34 -16.52 8.16 4.46
N ARG A 35 -15.77 7.51 5.35
CA ARG A 35 -15.93 7.69 6.79
C ARG A 35 -15.59 9.12 7.25
N ILE A 36 -14.50 9.70 6.80
CA ILE A 36 -14.11 11.08 7.13
C ILE A 36 -15.21 12.07 6.72
N ARG A 37 -15.81 11.84 5.53
CA ARG A 37 -16.90 12.68 5.03
C ARG A 37 -18.21 12.50 5.83
N ARG A 38 -18.55 11.28 6.21
CA ARG A 38 -19.71 10.99 7.08
C ARG A 38 -19.54 11.61 8.46
N ASP A 39 -18.34 11.70 8.97
CA ASP A 39 -18.02 12.38 10.24
C ASP A 39 -18.03 13.92 10.10
N GLY A 40 -18.44 14.47 8.96
CA GLY A 40 -18.59 15.89 8.72
C GLY A 40 -17.31 16.63 8.36
N ARG A 41 -16.20 15.93 8.10
CA ARG A 41 -14.93 16.53 7.70
C ARG A 41 -14.77 16.57 6.18
N SER A 42 -13.90 17.45 5.69
CA SER A 42 -13.57 17.53 4.27
C SER A 42 -12.51 16.50 3.92
N ALA A 43 -12.76 15.66 2.93
CA ALA A 43 -11.79 14.69 2.42
C ALA A 43 -11.73 14.68 0.89
N ALA A 44 -10.55 14.38 0.36
CA ALA A 44 -10.34 14.08 -1.05
C ALA A 44 -9.38 12.90 -1.21
N VAL A 45 -9.46 12.20 -2.34
CA VAL A 45 -8.56 11.11 -2.73
C VAL A 45 -7.84 11.45 -4.02
N CYS A 46 -6.52 11.35 -4.01
CA CYS A 46 -5.69 11.35 -5.22
C CYS A 46 -5.10 9.96 -5.45
N TYR A 47 -5.31 9.38 -6.64
CA TYR A 47 -4.77 8.06 -6.94
C TYR A 47 -4.07 8.01 -8.30
N GLY A 48 -3.12 7.04 -8.42
CA GLY A 48 -2.22 6.98 -9.55
C GLY A 48 -2.67 6.06 -10.68
N ARG A 49 -3.29 4.92 -10.40
CA ARG A 49 -3.54 3.83 -11.36
C ARG A 49 -4.99 3.35 -11.31
N GLY A 50 -5.39 2.66 -12.37
CA GLY A 50 -6.74 2.13 -12.51
C GLY A 50 -7.64 3.04 -13.35
N GLU A 51 -8.90 2.71 -13.46
CA GLU A 51 -9.89 3.46 -14.22
C GLU A 51 -10.22 4.80 -13.55
N ARG A 52 -10.71 5.75 -14.34
CA ARG A 52 -11.12 7.07 -13.84
C ARG A 52 -12.47 6.95 -13.13
N ILE A 53 -12.47 7.27 -11.84
CA ILE A 53 -13.68 7.32 -11.01
C ILE A 53 -14.31 8.71 -11.14
N LYS A 54 -15.60 8.75 -11.50
CA LYS A 54 -16.38 9.97 -11.60
C LYS A 54 -17.16 10.20 -10.30
N GLU A 55 -16.45 10.63 -9.26
CA GLU A 55 -17.04 10.93 -7.96
C GLU A 55 -16.38 12.19 -7.39
N GLN A 56 -17.19 13.06 -6.77
CA GLN A 56 -16.71 14.31 -6.18
C GLN A 56 -15.71 14.04 -5.05
N GLY A 57 -14.56 14.69 -5.13
CA GLY A 57 -13.48 14.52 -4.16
C GLY A 57 -12.51 13.40 -4.51
N ILE A 58 -12.72 12.67 -5.63
CA ILE A 58 -11.80 11.63 -6.11
C ILE A 58 -11.12 12.07 -7.41
N TYR A 59 -9.79 12.10 -7.42
CA TYR A 59 -9.00 12.58 -8.55
C TYR A 59 -7.92 11.59 -9.00
N LYS A 60 -7.99 11.11 -10.25
CA LYS A 60 -6.91 10.34 -10.88
C LYS A 60 -5.86 11.30 -11.43
N PHE A 61 -4.71 11.38 -10.76
CA PHE A 61 -3.60 12.21 -11.24
C PHE A 61 -2.62 11.45 -12.15
N GLY A 62 -2.52 10.13 -12.00
CA GLY A 62 -1.60 9.31 -12.77
C GLY A 62 -1.95 9.24 -14.26
N ILE A 63 -0.92 9.16 -15.08
CA ILE A 63 -1.00 9.07 -16.54
C ILE A 63 -0.49 7.69 -16.95
N ASP A 64 -1.32 6.91 -17.63
CA ASP A 64 -1.06 5.48 -17.84
C ASP A 64 0.18 5.23 -18.73
N TRP A 65 0.37 6.00 -19.82
CA TRP A 65 1.57 5.87 -20.63
C TRP A 65 2.86 6.21 -19.85
N GLU A 66 2.80 7.24 -18.99
CA GLU A 66 3.94 7.65 -18.15
C GLU A 66 4.29 6.56 -17.13
N THR A 67 3.29 5.86 -16.60
CA THR A 67 3.47 4.71 -15.73
C THR A 67 4.24 3.58 -16.44
N ASN A 68 3.92 3.31 -17.69
CA ASN A 68 4.61 2.28 -18.50
C ASN A 68 6.07 2.67 -18.79
N VAL A 69 6.30 3.93 -19.16
CA VAL A 69 7.67 4.47 -19.35
C VAL A 69 8.45 4.41 -18.04
N HIS A 70 7.85 4.81 -16.92
CA HIS A 70 8.47 4.71 -15.60
C HIS A 70 8.87 3.27 -15.25
N ALA A 71 7.99 2.30 -15.50
CA ALA A 71 8.28 0.89 -15.28
C ALA A 71 9.46 0.40 -16.14
N LEU A 72 9.52 0.81 -17.42
CA LEU A 72 10.62 0.49 -18.31
C LEU A 72 11.94 1.11 -17.82
N LEU A 73 11.92 2.41 -17.52
CA LEU A 73 13.11 3.12 -17.02
C LEU A 73 13.60 2.54 -15.69
N THR A 74 12.68 2.12 -14.80
CA THR A 74 13.06 1.44 -13.56
C THR A 74 13.79 0.14 -13.84
N ARG A 75 13.31 -0.68 -14.80
CA ARG A 75 13.98 -1.94 -15.18
C ARG A 75 15.38 -1.74 -15.71
N ILE A 76 15.61 -0.67 -16.46
CA ILE A 76 16.91 -0.34 -17.06
C ILE A 76 17.86 0.26 -16.02
N THR A 77 17.38 1.23 -15.24
CA THR A 77 18.23 2.06 -14.37
C THR A 77 18.30 1.60 -12.92
N GLY A 78 17.38 0.75 -12.47
CA GLY A 78 17.22 0.37 -11.06
C GLY A 78 16.61 1.46 -10.18
N LEU A 79 16.22 2.61 -10.74
CA LEU A 79 15.67 3.74 -9.99
C LEU A 79 14.13 3.69 -9.98
N ASN A 80 13.56 3.13 -8.93
CA ASN A 80 12.11 3.13 -8.73
C ASN A 80 11.64 4.42 -8.04
N GLY A 81 10.43 4.90 -8.42
CA GLY A 81 9.87 6.12 -7.83
C GLY A 81 10.61 7.41 -8.19
N CYS A 82 11.38 7.40 -9.30
CA CYS A 82 12.19 8.54 -9.76
C CYS A 82 11.67 9.18 -11.07
N PHE A 83 10.64 8.63 -11.67
CA PHE A 83 10.08 9.10 -12.95
C PHE A 83 8.63 9.56 -12.74
N SER A 84 7.80 9.64 -13.83
CA SER A 84 6.40 10.14 -13.77
C SER A 84 6.30 11.62 -13.35
N ALA A 85 7.04 12.47 -14.08
CA ALA A 85 7.13 13.89 -13.76
C ALA A 85 5.81 14.64 -13.99
N PHE A 86 5.07 14.33 -15.05
CA PHE A 86 3.79 15.01 -15.37
C PHE A 86 2.70 14.59 -14.37
N SER A 87 2.58 13.30 -14.05
CA SER A 87 1.67 12.81 -13.01
C SER A 87 1.96 13.49 -11.68
N THR A 88 3.23 13.60 -11.31
CA THR A 88 3.62 14.25 -10.05
C THR A 88 3.30 15.74 -10.03
N ARG A 89 3.49 16.45 -11.16
CA ARG A 89 3.08 17.87 -11.26
C ARG A 89 1.57 18.05 -11.11
N ARG A 90 0.77 17.14 -11.67
CA ARG A 90 -0.69 17.15 -11.52
C ARG A 90 -1.08 16.95 -10.07
N LEU A 91 -0.43 16.01 -9.35
CA LEU A 91 -0.68 15.80 -7.93
C LEU A 91 -0.30 17.03 -7.10
N ILE A 92 0.89 17.61 -7.33
CA ILE A 92 1.32 18.81 -6.61
C ILE A 92 0.36 19.97 -6.84
N ARG A 93 -0.10 20.20 -8.07
CA ARG A 93 -1.11 21.22 -8.39
C ARG A 93 -2.40 20.97 -7.62
N TYR A 94 -2.88 19.74 -7.59
CA TYR A 94 -4.07 19.40 -6.82
C TYR A 94 -3.89 19.67 -5.32
N ILE A 95 -2.71 19.37 -4.75
CA ILE A 95 -2.38 19.70 -3.36
C ILE A 95 -2.43 21.23 -3.14
N GLU A 96 -1.91 22.02 -4.08
CA GLU A 96 -1.94 23.48 -4.03
C GLU A 96 -3.35 24.05 -4.09
N GLU A 97 -4.21 23.49 -4.94
CA GLU A 97 -5.61 23.91 -5.09
C GLU A 97 -6.48 23.47 -3.90
N TYR A 98 -6.32 22.24 -3.46
CA TYR A 98 -7.09 21.67 -2.35
C TYR A 98 -6.66 22.22 -0.99
N GLN A 99 -5.38 22.55 -0.81
CA GLN A 99 -4.78 23.04 0.44
C GLN A 99 -5.12 22.15 1.66
N PRO A 100 -4.67 20.88 1.69
CA PRO A 100 -4.97 19.98 2.79
C PRO A 100 -4.28 20.44 4.07
N ASP A 101 -4.96 20.26 5.20
CA ASP A 101 -4.39 20.46 6.54
C ASP A 101 -3.53 19.24 6.95
N MET A 102 -3.81 18.07 6.36
CA MET A 102 -3.06 16.83 6.54
C MET A 102 -3.10 16.00 5.27
N ILE A 103 -2.00 15.31 4.97
CA ILE A 103 -1.93 14.31 3.91
C ILE A 103 -1.82 12.91 4.54
N HIS A 104 -2.74 12.00 4.18
CA HIS A 104 -2.65 10.60 4.53
C HIS A 104 -2.21 9.79 3.33
N ILE A 105 -1.00 9.26 3.39
CA ILE A 105 -0.40 8.47 2.30
C ILE A 105 -0.54 6.99 2.60
N HIS A 106 -0.81 6.20 1.57
CA HIS A 106 -0.76 4.73 1.61
C HIS A 106 0.37 4.22 0.71
N GLU A 107 0.09 3.65 -0.46
CA GLU A 107 1.11 3.07 -1.33
C GLU A 107 1.57 4.04 -2.41
N LEU A 108 2.88 4.31 -2.47
CA LEU A 108 3.50 5.17 -3.49
C LEU A 108 4.47 4.45 -4.43
N HIS A 109 4.61 3.12 -4.32
CA HIS A 109 5.31 2.34 -5.34
C HIS A 109 4.38 2.05 -6.55
N ALA A 110 4.81 1.29 -7.56
CA ALA A 110 4.05 0.98 -8.78
C ALA A 110 4.09 2.04 -9.91
N TYR A 111 5.15 2.82 -9.99
CA TYR A 111 5.59 3.57 -11.17
C TYR A 111 4.74 4.77 -11.59
N PHE A 112 3.89 5.33 -10.76
CA PHE A 112 2.95 6.40 -11.12
C PHE A 112 3.32 7.77 -10.56
N VAL A 113 4.35 7.87 -9.72
CA VAL A 113 4.75 9.11 -9.05
C VAL A 113 6.27 9.21 -8.91
N ASN A 114 6.80 10.43 -9.02
CA ASN A 114 8.18 10.75 -8.66
C ASN A 114 8.21 11.19 -7.20
N LEU A 115 8.78 10.35 -6.35
CA LEU A 115 8.78 10.56 -4.90
C LEU A 115 9.58 11.79 -4.48
N LYS A 116 10.72 12.05 -5.13
CA LYS A 116 11.60 13.15 -4.72
C LYS A 116 10.94 14.52 -4.77
N PRO A 117 10.38 14.98 -5.92
CA PRO A 117 9.73 16.27 -5.97
C PRO A 117 8.48 16.34 -5.11
N LEU A 118 7.70 15.24 -5.00
CA LEU A 118 6.52 15.19 -4.15
C LEU A 118 6.89 15.39 -2.67
N LEU A 119 7.80 14.57 -2.15
CA LEU A 119 8.19 14.64 -0.72
C LEU A 119 8.91 15.95 -0.38
N ARG A 120 9.74 16.48 -1.29
CA ARG A 120 10.34 17.80 -1.12
C ARG A 120 9.30 18.92 -1.05
N TYR A 121 8.28 18.84 -1.87
CA TYR A 121 7.19 19.81 -1.86
C TYR A 121 6.41 19.76 -0.55
N ILE A 122 5.98 18.56 -0.12
CA ILE A 122 5.25 18.37 1.16
C ILE A 122 6.10 18.88 2.33
N LYS A 123 7.39 18.52 2.39
CA LYS A 123 8.35 18.99 3.41
C LYS A 123 8.49 20.51 3.40
N LYS A 124 8.67 21.14 2.23
CA LYS A 124 8.78 22.60 2.08
C LYS A 124 7.53 23.33 2.57
N LYS A 125 6.36 22.78 2.34
CA LYS A 125 5.07 23.34 2.77
C LYS A 125 4.74 23.02 4.23
N ARG A 126 5.54 22.16 4.89
CA ARG A 126 5.34 21.69 6.28
C ARG A 126 3.94 21.10 6.51
N ILE A 127 3.43 20.36 5.51
CA ILE A 127 2.13 19.70 5.63
C ILE A 127 2.35 18.43 6.48
N PRO A 128 1.62 18.25 7.59
CA PRO A 128 1.67 17.04 8.40
C PRO A 128 1.31 15.81 7.56
N VAL A 129 2.04 14.71 7.76
CA VAL A 129 1.82 13.46 7.02
C VAL A 129 1.54 12.32 7.99
N VAL A 130 0.42 11.65 7.77
CA VAL A 130 0.18 10.29 8.25
C VAL A 130 0.51 9.35 7.09
N TRP A 131 1.32 8.33 7.31
CA TRP A 131 1.65 7.36 6.27
C TRP A 131 1.40 5.93 6.75
N THR A 132 0.37 5.30 6.19
CA THR A 132 0.12 3.89 6.46
C THR A 132 1.00 3.05 5.55
N PHE A 133 1.97 2.36 6.13
CA PHE A 133 2.83 1.41 5.43
C PHE A 133 2.11 0.07 5.31
N HIS A 134 1.86 -0.39 4.10
CA HIS A 134 1.35 -1.73 3.82
C HIS A 134 2.45 -2.69 3.37
N CYS A 135 3.66 -2.16 3.15
CA CYS A 135 4.84 -2.89 2.72
C CYS A 135 6.12 -2.21 3.22
N GLU A 136 7.27 -2.78 2.92
CA GLU A 136 8.58 -2.31 3.38
C GLU A 136 9.25 -1.30 2.43
N TYR A 137 8.60 -0.87 1.38
CA TYR A 137 9.20 -0.08 0.30
C TYR A 137 9.83 1.23 0.78
N MET A 138 9.21 1.96 1.71
CA MET A 138 9.65 3.31 2.05
C MET A 138 10.91 3.36 2.92
N TYR A 139 11.20 2.30 3.67
CA TYR A 139 12.39 2.23 4.52
C TYR A 139 13.46 1.24 4.02
N THR A 140 13.26 0.65 2.84
CA THR A 140 14.23 -0.21 2.15
C THR A 140 14.81 0.50 0.92
N GLY A 141 15.83 -0.10 0.29
CA GLY A 141 16.34 0.41 -0.98
C GLY A 141 15.29 0.36 -2.10
N LYS A 142 14.58 -0.77 -2.24
CA LYS A 142 13.54 -0.95 -3.26
C LYS A 142 12.43 -1.93 -2.86
N CYS A 143 12.67 -2.80 -1.89
CA CYS A 143 11.82 -3.97 -1.63
C CYS A 143 10.47 -3.58 -1.05
N GLY A 144 9.38 -4.10 -1.63
CA GLY A 144 8.07 -4.12 -0.97
C GLY A 144 8.03 -5.17 0.15
N HIS A 145 8.77 -6.28 -0.05
CA HIS A 145 8.95 -7.36 0.93
C HIS A 145 10.43 -7.71 0.97
N ALA A 146 11.09 -7.47 2.09
CA ALA A 146 12.51 -7.75 2.25
C ALA A 146 12.80 -9.13 2.83
N TYR A 147 11.76 -9.87 3.23
CA TYR A 147 11.86 -11.20 3.86
C TYR A 147 12.94 -11.21 4.96
N GLU A 148 13.90 -12.12 4.89
CA GLU A 148 15.00 -12.24 5.83
C GLU A 148 16.13 -11.19 5.62
N CYS A 149 16.05 -10.40 4.53
CA CYS A 149 17.07 -9.40 4.26
C CYS A 149 16.98 -8.23 5.25
N LEU A 150 18.09 -7.96 5.93
CA LEU A 150 18.27 -6.84 6.85
C LEU A 150 19.18 -5.72 6.29
N GLY A 151 19.47 -5.73 5.00
CA GLY A 151 20.32 -4.75 4.34
C GLY A 151 19.89 -3.29 4.56
N PHE A 152 18.59 -3.04 4.75
CA PHE A 152 18.03 -1.71 5.01
C PHE A 152 18.46 -1.11 6.36
N GLN A 153 18.85 -1.91 7.32
CA GLN A 153 19.38 -1.43 8.60
C GLN A 153 20.73 -0.72 8.45
N LYS A 154 21.49 -1.09 7.43
CA LYS A 154 22.82 -0.54 7.14
C LYS A 154 22.73 0.47 5.98
N SER A 155 22.81 0.00 4.76
CA SER A 155 22.87 0.87 3.58
C SER A 155 22.23 0.29 2.33
N CYS A 156 21.69 -0.92 2.36
CA CYS A 156 21.41 -1.71 1.15
C CYS A 156 22.66 -1.80 0.22
N GLY A 157 22.47 -2.10 -1.08
CA GLY A 157 23.56 -2.39 -2.01
C GLY A 157 23.93 -3.88 -2.02
N ASN A 158 24.47 -4.36 -3.14
CA ASN A 158 24.68 -5.79 -3.41
C ASN A 158 23.40 -6.60 -3.15
N CYS A 159 22.30 -6.10 -3.73
CA CYS A 159 20.96 -6.57 -3.39
C CYS A 159 20.72 -7.98 -3.93
N PRO A 160 20.43 -9.00 -3.08
CA PRO A 160 20.14 -10.34 -3.53
C PRO A 160 18.83 -10.41 -4.34
N SER A 161 17.91 -9.49 -4.07
CA SER A 161 16.61 -9.38 -4.72
C SER A 161 16.55 -8.30 -5.81
N VAL A 162 17.67 -8.00 -6.48
CA VAL A 162 17.71 -6.94 -7.51
C VAL A 162 16.77 -7.23 -8.68
N HIS A 163 16.54 -8.49 -8.98
CA HIS A 163 15.66 -8.98 -10.05
C HIS A 163 14.21 -9.21 -9.63
N ASP A 164 13.89 -9.06 -8.33
CA ASP A 164 12.52 -9.14 -7.84
C ASP A 164 11.81 -7.79 -7.98
N TYR A 165 10.49 -7.78 -7.78
CA TYR A 165 9.70 -6.55 -7.87
C TYR A 165 10.04 -5.53 -6.76
N PRO A 166 10.20 -4.26 -7.12
CA PRO A 166 10.30 -3.63 -8.44
C PRO A 166 11.63 -3.99 -9.12
N LYS A 167 11.55 -4.68 -10.28
CA LYS A 167 12.68 -5.33 -10.94
C LYS A 167 13.67 -4.35 -11.55
N SER A 168 14.98 -4.59 -11.34
CA SER A 168 16.06 -4.02 -12.15
C SER A 168 16.77 -5.12 -12.93
N LEU A 169 17.10 -4.85 -14.20
CA LEU A 169 17.76 -5.81 -15.07
C LEU A 169 19.30 -5.72 -15.02
N PHE A 170 19.82 -4.51 -14.82
CA PHE A 170 21.25 -4.24 -14.99
C PHE A 170 21.90 -3.60 -13.78
N LEU A 171 21.24 -2.66 -13.11
CA LEU A 171 21.86 -1.80 -12.13
C LEU A 171 21.25 -1.96 -10.73
N ASP A 172 22.09 -2.18 -9.74
CA ASP A 172 21.69 -2.09 -8.33
C ASP A 172 21.85 -0.65 -7.82
N GLN A 173 20.72 0.04 -7.69
CA GLN A 173 20.64 1.39 -7.13
C GLN A 173 20.10 1.40 -5.70
N THR A 174 19.99 0.25 -5.05
CA THR A 174 19.31 0.13 -3.74
C THR A 174 19.97 0.95 -2.65
N LYS A 175 21.31 1.04 -2.65
CA LYS A 175 22.07 1.91 -1.73
C LYS A 175 21.73 3.38 -1.93
N ARG A 176 21.74 3.84 -3.19
CA ARG A 176 21.42 5.22 -3.56
C ARG A 176 19.96 5.57 -3.23
N MET A 177 19.04 4.64 -3.47
CA MET A 177 17.62 4.83 -3.18
C MET A 177 17.33 4.89 -1.69
N LEU A 178 17.95 4.04 -0.88
CA LEU A 178 17.83 4.10 0.57
C LEU A 178 18.39 5.44 1.12
N HIS A 179 19.53 5.87 0.62
CA HIS A 179 20.16 7.12 1.06
C HIS A 179 19.23 8.33 0.84
N TRP A 180 18.70 8.52 -0.36
CA TRP A 180 17.83 9.66 -0.61
C TRP A 180 16.47 9.58 0.10
N LYS A 181 15.93 8.36 0.33
CA LYS A 181 14.73 8.19 1.16
C LYS A 181 15.00 8.67 2.59
N LYS A 182 16.14 8.26 3.15
CA LYS A 182 16.58 8.74 4.46
C LYS A 182 16.67 10.27 4.52
N GLU A 183 17.33 10.91 3.55
CA GLU A 183 17.45 12.37 3.49
C GLU A 183 16.08 13.09 3.45
N LEU A 184 15.14 12.53 2.71
CA LEU A 184 13.83 13.16 2.54
C LEU A 184 12.91 12.96 3.76
N LEU A 185 12.95 11.78 4.39
CA LEU A 185 11.99 11.41 5.43
C LEU A 185 12.48 11.72 6.85
N SER A 186 13.81 11.84 7.08
CA SER A 186 14.35 12.02 8.44
C SER A 186 13.77 13.25 9.14
N ASP A 187 13.70 14.40 8.46
CA ASP A 187 13.21 15.66 9.05
C ASP A 187 11.76 16.00 8.66
N MET A 188 11.01 15.02 8.15
CA MET A 188 9.63 15.22 7.78
C MET A 188 8.73 15.10 9.00
N ASP A 189 7.70 15.94 9.13
CA ASP A 189 6.64 15.75 10.11
C ASP A 189 5.79 14.55 9.65
N LEU A 190 6.13 13.38 10.18
CA LEU A 190 5.66 12.09 9.71
C LEU A 190 5.26 11.19 10.87
N HIS A 191 3.98 10.81 10.90
CA HIS A 191 3.46 9.76 11.74
C HIS A 191 3.23 8.50 10.90
N ILE A 192 3.86 7.39 11.28
CA ILE A 192 3.77 6.11 10.57
C ILE A 192 2.69 5.24 11.21
N VAL A 193 1.82 4.69 10.39
CA VAL A 193 0.84 3.68 10.79
C VAL A 193 1.21 2.36 10.12
N THR A 194 1.09 1.27 10.86
CA THR A 194 1.32 -0.09 10.31
C THR A 194 0.13 -1.01 10.67
N PRO A 195 -0.28 -1.93 9.76
CA PRO A 195 -1.39 -2.84 10.02
C PRO A 195 -1.04 -4.00 10.96
N SER A 196 0.23 -4.12 11.38
CA SER A 196 0.67 -5.20 12.26
C SER A 196 1.86 -4.80 13.12
N LYS A 197 1.98 -5.44 14.28
CA LYS A 197 3.17 -5.31 15.15
C LYS A 197 4.45 -5.77 14.44
N TRP A 198 4.36 -6.79 13.57
CA TRP A 198 5.50 -7.27 12.79
C TRP A 198 6.08 -6.14 11.94
N LEU A 199 5.24 -5.45 11.17
CA LEU A 199 5.72 -4.35 10.31
C LEU A 199 6.20 -3.15 11.13
N ALA A 200 5.54 -2.82 12.26
CA ALA A 200 6.02 -1.79 13.19
C ALA A 200 7.44 -2.09 13.69
N ASN A 201 7.71 -3.32 14.12
CA ASN A 201 9.03 -3.75 14.55
C ASN A 201 10.06 -3.62 13.42
N ARG A 202 9.70 -3.96 12.19
CA ARG A 202 10.57 -3.80 11.01
C ARG A 202 10.89 -2.33 10.74
N VAL A 203 9.91 -1.42 10.85
CA VAL A 203 10.12 0.04 10.74
C VAL A 203 11.07 0.54 11.84
N GLN A 204 10.89 0.08 13.08
CA GLN A 204 11.76 0.44 14.21
C GLN A 204 13.23 -0.01 14.02
N MET A 205 13.47 -1.04 13.22
CA MET A 205 14.83 -1.49 12.86
C MET A 205 15.46 -0.65 11.74
N SER A 206 14.75 0.31 11.17
CA SER A 206 15.18 1.13 10.04
C SER A 206 15.63 2.54 10.47
N PHE A 207 15.98 3.37 9.49
CA PHE A 207 16.28 4.79 9.71
C PHE A 207 15.09 5.63 10.18
N LEU A 208 13.87 5.06 10.21
CA LEU A 208 12.65 5.70 10.68
C LEU A 208 12.33 5.37 12.15
N LYS A 209 13.24 4.73 12.89
CA LYS A 209 13.04 4.29 14.28
C LYS A 209 12.62 5.41 15.25
N ASP A 210 13.04 6.64 14.99
CA ASP A 210 12.75 7.81 15.84
C ASP A 210 11.44 8.52 15.46
N LYS A 211 10.71 8.02 14.46
CA LYS A 211 9.39 8.52 14.09
C LYS A 211 8.31 7.95 15.00
N GLN A 212 7.22 8.68 15.15
CA GLN A 212 6.04 8.15 15.83
C GLN A 212 5.46 7.00 14.99
N ILE A 213 5.28 5.83 15.62
CA ILE A 213 4.75 4.63 14.96
C ILE A 213 3.55 4.13 15.75
N SER A 214 2.42 3.95 15.07
CA SER A 214 1.20 3.36 15.63
C SER A 214 0.83 2.08 14.89
N VAL A 215 0.35 1.08 15.62
CA VAL A 215 -0.22 -0.14 15.03
C VAL A 215 -1.73 0.02 14.98
N ILE A 216 -2.28 0.09 13.77
CA ILE A 216 -3.72 0.16 13.53
C ILE A 216 -4.04 -0.92 12.50
N HIS A 217 -4.73 -1.98 12.93
CA HIS A 217 -5.12 -3.07 12.04
C HIS A 217 -6.08 -2.58 10.94
N ASN A 218 -6.00 -3.21 9.77
CA ASN A 218 -6.96 -2.94 8.71
C ASN A 218 -8.37 -3.29 9.19
N GLY A 219 -9.31 -2.38 8.95
CA GLY A 219 -10.72 -2.62 9.23
C GLY A 219 -11.38 -3.52 8.18
N ILE A 220 -12.52 -4.07 8.53
CA ILE A 220 -13.39 -4.83 7.62
C ILE A 220 -14.83 -4.46 7.92
N ASP A 221 -15.68 -4.48 6.90
CA ASP A 221 -17.13 -4.25 7.07
C ASP A 221 -17.78 -5.47 7.68
N THR A 222 -18.11 -5.39 8.96
CA THR A 222 -18.73 -6.48 9.73
C THR A 222 -20.20 -6.70 9.37
N SER A 223 -20.84 -5.81 8.62
CA SER A 223 -22.17 -6.05 8.06
C SER A 223 -22.13 -7.03 6.88
N VAL A 224 -20.98 -7.09 6.19
CA VAL A 224 -20.72 -8.02 5.08
C VAL A 224 -19.99 -9.28 5.57
N PHE A 225 -18.94 -9.09 6.38
CA PHE A 225 -18.09 -10.16 6.89
C PHE A 225 -18.48 -10.55 8.31
N HIS A 226 -19.47 -11.41 8.44
CA HIS A 226 -19.96 -11.96 9.72
C HIS A 226 -20.24 -13.46 9.57
N PRO A 227 -20.28 -14.22 10.67
CA PRO A 227 -20.67 -15.62 10.62
C PRO A 227 -22.06 -15.80 10.01
N VAL A 228 -22.18 -16.67 9.00
CA VAL A 228 -23.42 -17.04 8.34
C VAL A 228 -23.55 -18.55 8.31
N ASP A 229 -24.78 -19.06 8.19
CA ASP A 229 -24.99 -20.46 7.88
C ASP A 229 -24.53 -20.76 6.45
N ALA A 230 -23.61 -21.70 6.31
CA ALA A 230 -23.02 -22.08 5.03
C ALA A 230 -23.49 -23.46 4.56
N CYS A 231 -24.62 -23.99 5.07
CA CYS A 231 -25.11 -25.31 4.71
C CYS A 231 -25.34 -25.45 3.21
N ASP A 232 -26.00 -24.46 2.58
CA ASP A 232 -26.27 -24.46 1.13
C ASP A 232 -24.99 -24.45 0.30
N LEU A 233 -23.97 -23.69 0.72
CA LEU A 233 -22.69 -23.65 0.03
C LEU A 233 -21.91 -24.97 0.17
N ARG A 234 -21.99 -25.60 1.33
CA ARG A 234 -21.37 -26.92 1.54
C ARG A 234 -22.01 -27.98 0.64
N GLU A 235 -23.33 -27.95 0.47
CA GLU A 235 -24.06 -28.85 -0.44
C GLU A 235 -23.67 -28.62 -1.90
N GLN A 236 -23.62 -27.35 -2.34
CA GLN A 236 -23.20 -26.98 -3.69
C GLN A 236 -21.77 -27.44 -4.01
N LEU A 237 -20.87 -27.41 -3.03
CA LEU A 237 -19.48 -27.85 -3.16
C LEU A 237 -19.29 -29.35 -2.85
N ASN A 238 -20.36 -30.10 -2.59
CA ASN A 238 -20.35 -31.52 -2.23
C ASN A 238 -19.44 -31.82 -1.02
N ILE A 239 -19.42 -30.95 -0.02
CA ILE A 239 -18.61 -31.11 1.20
C ILE A 239 -19.41 -31.90 2.23
N PRO A 240 -18.98 -33.12 2.64
CA PRO A 240 -19.67 -33.90 3.66
C PRO A 240 -19.82 -33.13 4.99
N LYS A 241 -20.91 -33.35 5.72
CA LYS A 241 -21.22 -32.63 6.96
C LYS A 241 -20.17 -32.82 8.04
N ASP A 242 -19.55 -34.00 8.10
CA ASP A 242 -18.54 -34.38 9.06
C ASP A 242 -17.10 -33.96 8.66
N TYR A 243 -16.93 -33.35 7.49
CA TYR A 243 -15.62 -32.84 7.04
C TYR A 243 -15.37 -31.44 7.58
N LYS A 244 -14.15 -31.20 8.04
CA LYS A 244 -13.62 -29.84 8.30
C LYS A 244 -13.25 -29.17 6.97
N VAL A 245 -13.34 -27.84 6.91
CA VAL A 245 -12.95 -27.08 5.71
C VAL A 245 -11.73 -26.25 6.03
N VAL A 246 -10.71 -26.38 5.20
CA VAL A 246 -9.53 -25.48 5.16
C VAL A 246 -9.68 -24.60 3.92
N LEU A 247 -9.90 -23.30 4.15
CA LEU A 247 -10.11 -22.33 3.08
C LEU A 247 -8.84 -21.48 2.90
N ALA A 248 -8.36 -21.40 1.66
CA ALA A 248 -7.28 -20.49 1.26
C ALA A 248 -7.75 -19.57 0.14
N ILE A 249 -7.57 -18.24 0.33
CA ILE A 249 -8.07 -17.22 -0.62
C ILE A 249 -6.94 -16.25 -0.96
N ALA A 250 -6.63 -16.10 -2.24
CA ALA A 250 -5.75 -15.03 -2.74
C ALA A 250 -6.01 -14.75 -4.22
N PRO A 251 -5.77 -13.51 -4.72
CA PRO A 251 -5.94 -13.20 -6.15
C PRO A 251 -5.10 -14.08 -7.09
N ASP A 252 -3.87 -14.40 -6.68
CA ASP A 252 -2.96 -15.36 -7.32
C ASP A 252 -2.45 -16.29 -6.22
N ILE A 253 -3.24 -17.34 -5.94
CA ILE A 253 -3.00 -18.25 -4.82
C ILE A 253 -1.73 -19.08 -5.00
N MET A 254 -1.35 -19.36 -6.24
CA MET A 254 -0.16 -20.15 -6.56
C MET A 254 1.12 -19.33 -6.53
N SER A 255 1.05 -18.00 -6.41
CA SER A 255 2.24 -17.18 -6.25
C SER A 255 3.01 -17.55 -4.98
N GLU A 256 4.32 -17.48 -5.04
CA GLU A 256 5.21 -17.83 -3.92
C GLU A 256 4.87 -17.04 -2.62
N GLN A 257 4.46 -15.78 -2.77
CA GLN A 257 4.10 -14.90 -1.66
C GLN A 257 2.79 -15.31 -0.96
N LYS A 258 1.90 -16.01 -1.64
CA LYS A 258 0.59 -16.43 -1.09
C LYS A 258 0.60 -17.86 -0.54
N GLY A 259 1.63 -18.61 -0.85
CA GLY A 259 1.90 -19.90 -0.22
C GLY A 259 0.97 -21.05 -0.63
N GLY A 260 0.26 -20.95 -1.76
CA GLY A 260 -0.65 -21.99 -2.22
C GLY A 260 -0.01 -23.36 -2.34
N LYS A 261 1.27 -23.42 -2.72
CA LYS A 261 2.04 -24.68 -2.75
C LYS A 261 2.08 -25.40 -1.38
N TRP A 262 2.12 -24.64 -0.29
CA TRP A 262 2.13 -25.22 1.06
C TRP A 262 0.75 -25.76 1.45
N VAL A 263 -0.31 -25.09 0.98
CA VAL A 263 -1.68 -25.58 1.17
C VAL A 263 -1.90 -26.88 0.43
N LEU A 264 -1.37 -27.02 -0.82
CA LEU A 264 -1.44 -28.26 -1.58
C LEU A 264 -0.63 -29.39 -0.93
N GLN A 265 0.56 -29.10 -0.41
CA GLN A 265 1.35 -30.09 0.32
C GLN A 265 0.64 -30.55 1.61
N LEU A 266 0.01 -29.61 2.33
CA LEU A 266 -0.79 -29.95 3.50
C LEU A 266 -1.99 -30.83 3.13
N ALA A 267 -2.66 -30.52 2.04
CA ALA A 267 -3.77 -31.34 1.53
C ALA A 267 -3.34 -32.79 1.24
N GLU A 268 -2.17 -32.98 0.62
CA GLU A 268 -1.63 -34.32 0.37
C GLU A 268 -1.30 -35.06 1.68
N LEU A 269 -0.72 -34.36 2.67
CA LEU A 269 -0.43 -34.95 3.98
C LEU A 269 -1.69 -35.35 4.77
N MET A 270 -2.80 -34.69 4.50
CA MET A 270 -4.09 -34.91 5.20
C MET A 270 -5.13 -35.63 4.33
N LYS A 271 -4.71 -36.30 3.24
CA LYS A 271 -5.63 -36.95 2.30
C LYS A 271 -6.52 -38.04 2.90
N ASP A 272 -6.04 -38.70 3.99
CA ASP A 272 -6.76 -39.77 4.70
C ASP A 272 -7.64 -39.20 5.86
N GLU A 273 -7.65 -37.87 6.05
CA GLU A 273 -8.43 -37.20 7.08
C GLU A 273 -9.77 -36.66 6.51
N LYS A 274 -10.73 -36.46 7.39
CA LYS A 274 -12.02 -35.82 7.02
C LYS A 274 -11.87 -34.29 6.89
N VAL A 275 -11.09 -33.88 5.91
CA VAL A 275 -10.78 -32.47 5.65
C VAL A 275 -10.94 -32.18 4.17
N MET A 276 -11.66 -31.11 3.84
CA MET A 276 -11.78 -30.56 2.48
C MET A 276 -10.99 -29.29 2.35
N PHE A 277 -10.10 -29.22 1.38
CA PHE A 277 -9.35 -28.02 1.04
C PHE A 277 -10.07 -27.27 -0.08
N VAL A 278 -10.38 -26.00 0.16
CA VAL A 278 -11.02 -25.10 -0.80
C VAL A 278 -10.07 -23.95 -1.10
N LEU A 279 -9.64 -23.84 -2.36
CA LEU A 279 -8.75 -22.78 -2.83
C LEU A 279 -9.57 -21.83 -3.71
N VAL A 280 -9.49 -20.53 -3.40
CA VAL A 280 -10.19 -19.47 -4.15
C VAL A 280 -9.19 -18.46 -4.67
N GLY A 281 -9.15 -18.29 -5.98
CA GLY A 281 -8.24 -17.39 -6.68
C GLY A 281 -7.88 -17.89 -8.07
N ALA A 282 -7.06 -17.12 -8.80
CA ALA A 282 -6.56 -17.49 -10.12
C ALA A 282 -5.21 -18.21 -10.00
#